data_a15bbd082bd55ed672c81baf073ab265
#
_entry.id   a15bbd082bd55ed672c81baf073ab265
#
_cell.length_a   1.000
_cell.length_b   1.000
_cell.length_c   1.000
_cell.angle_alpha   90.00
_cell.angle_beta   90.00
_cell.angle_gamma   90.00
#
_symmetry.space_group_name_H-M   'P 1'
#
loop_
_entity.id
_entity.type
_entity.pdbx_description
1 polymer ?
#
loop_
_entity_poly.entity_id
_entity_poly.type
_entity_poly.pdbx_seq_one_letter_code
_entity_poly.pdbx_strand_id
1 'polypeptide(L)'
;PPAVGVLVEYTGDDKSAAHAVALQIAALKAHVTGIPVLGNGDIFDARDALAMMAATGCDGVVIGRGCLGRPWLFAELSAAFSGATPATPPTLGEVASIIRRHGELLAAHFGEDKGMRDMRKHVAWYLHGFPAGADLRRSLALVKTILELDDLLGELDADVPFPAAANGPRGRQGSAASVSLPENWLDDPDDCVVPVGADVMHSGG
;
A
#
# COMPACT_ATOMS: atom_id res chain seq x y z
N PRO A 1 22.10 -11.54 12.95
CA PRO A 1 21.13 -10.78 13.70
C PRO A 1 20.09 -10.23 12.72
N PRO A 2 18.79 -10.18 13.09
CA PRO A 2 17.82 -9.53 12.24
C PRO A 2 18.23 -8.08 11.99
N ALA A 3 18.12 -7.62 10.75
CA ALA A 3 18.40 -6.23 10.43
C ALA A 3 17.36 -5.36 11.16
N VAL A 4 17.80 -4.61 12.15
CA VAL A 4 16.99 -3.63 12.84
C VAL A 4 17.12 -2.33 12.06
N GLY A 5 16.00 -1.81 11.59
CA GLY A 5 15.92 -0.52 10.90
C GLY A 5 15.11 0.49 11.70
N VAL A 6 15.28 1.75 11.42
CA VAL A 6 14.42 2.82 11.93
C VAL A 6 13.54 3.31 10.80
N LEU A 7 12.22 3.34 11.05
CA LEU A 7 11.22 3.90 10.15
C LEU A 7 10.78 5.27 10.67
N VAL A 8 10.85 6.28 9.81
CA VAL A 8 10.24 7.59 10.05
C VAL A 8 9.12 7.77 9.04
N GLU A 9 7.91 7.95 9.52
CA GLU A 9 6.70 8.02 8.70
C GLU A 9 6.06 9.40 8.73
N TYR A 10 5.60 9.85 7.57
CA TYR A 10 4.71 11.01 7.42
C TYR A 10 3.39 10.59 6.76
N THR A 11 2.28 11.01 7.34
CA THR A 11 0.92 10.62 6.91
C THR A 11 0.00 11.84 6.70
N GLY A 12 0.47 12.91 6.06
CA GLY A 12 -0.33 14.12 5.88
C GLY A 12 -0.29 14.69 4.46
N ASP A 13 -1.28 15.53 4.13
CA ASP A 13 -1.39 16.18 2.81
C ASP A 13 -0.66 17.55 2.75
N ASP A 14 -0.04 17.96 3.85
CA ASP A 14 0.67 19.24 3.92
C ASP A 14 2.11 19.11 3.42
N LYS A 15 2.43 19.73 2.31
CA LYS A 15 3.78 19.75 1.73
C LYS A 15 4.84 20.33 2.69
N SER A 16 4.45 21.22 3.59
CA SER A 16 5.36 21.77 4.61
C SER A 16 5.74 20.71 5.63
N ALA A 17 4.80 19.87 6.02
CA ALA A 17 5.01 18.75 6.91
C ALA A 17 5.82 17.62 6.24
N ALA A 18 5.60 17.34 4.96
CA ALA A 18 6.41 16.39 4.19
C ALA A 18 7.89 16.83 4.15
N HIS A 19 8.13 18.14 3.96
CA HIS A 19 9.48 18.70 4.02
C HIS A 19 10.11 18.55 5.42
N ALA A 20 9.33 18.81 6.48
CA ALA A 20 9.80 18.66 7.86
C ALA A 20 10.19 17.21 8.18
N VAL A 21 9.43 16.23 7.70
CA VAL A 21 9.76 14.81 7.88
C VAL A 21 11.02 14.43 7.10
N ALA A 22 11.18 14.93 5.88
CA ALA A 22 12.42 14.69 5.13
C ALA A 22 13.65 15.21 5.88
N LEU A 23 13.56 16.38 6.53
CA LEU A 23 14.63 16.91 7.38
C LEU A 23 14.90 16.02 8.61
N GLN A 24 13.86 15.45 9.22
CA GLN A 24 14.02 14.52 10.35
C GLN A 24 14.66 13.21 9.92
N ILE A 25 14.29 12.65 8.77
CA ILE A 25 14.93 11.45 8.19
C ILE A 25 16.42 11.72 7.92
N ALA A 26 16.74 12.86 7.32
CA ALA A 26 18.13 13.25 7.06
C ALA A 26 18.93 13.43 8.35
N ALA A 27 18.37 14.09 9.36
CA ALA A 27 18.99 14.25 10.67
C ALA A 27 19.22 12.90 11.36
N LEU A 28 18.24 12.00 11.33
CA LEU A 28 18.38 10.65 11.86
C LEU A 28 19.49 9.89 11.14
N LYS A 29 19.50 9.92 9.80
CA LYS A 29 20.53 9.26 8.99
C LYS A 29 21.94 9.75 9.29
N ALA A 30 22.11 11.03 9.59
CA ALA A 30 23.41 11.59 9.97
C ALA A 30 23.93 11.03 11.30
N HIS A 31 23.07 10.58 12.20
CA HIS A 31 23.43 10.03 13.51
C HIS A 31 23.50 8.50 13.53
N VAL A 32 22.67 7.83 12.72
CA VAL A 32 22.54 6.37 12.71
C VAL A 32 23.41 5.79 11.61
N THR A 33 24.53 5.16 11.98
CA THR A 33 25.48 4.58 11.03
C THR A 33 25.56 3.04 11.07
N GLY A 34 25.03 2.42 12.12
CA GLY A 34 25.14 0.98 12.35
C GLY A 34 24.02 0.13 11.79
N ILE A 35 22.90 0.76 11.41
CA ILE A 35 21.69 0.09 10.88
C ILE A 35 21.09 0.90 9.71
N PRO A 36 20.36 0.27 8.78
CA PRO A 36 19.68 0.99 7.72
C PRO A 36 18.62 1.95 8.26
N VAL A 37 18.56 3.14 7.65
CA VAL A 37 17.49 4.12 7.87
C VAL A 37 16.61 4.12 6.64
N LEU A 38 15.32 3.82 6.80
CA LEU A 38 14.34 3.77 5.73
C LEU A 38 13.40 4.96 5.82
N GLY A 39 13.22 5.66 4.69
CA GLY A 39 12.28 6.77 4.58
C GLY A 39 10.88 6.29 4.18
N ASN A 40 9.85 6.94 4.70
CA ASN A 40 8.45 6.75 4.30
C ASN A 40 7.77 8.10 4.18
N GLY A 41 6.83 8.23 3.26
CA GLY A 41 5.98 9.41 3.08
C GLY A 41 5.67 9.65 1.60
N ASP A 42 4.40 9.56 1.23
CA ASP A 42 3.83 9.90 -0.09
C ASP A 42 4.64 9.42 -1.32
N ILE A 43 5.11 8.18 -1.25
CA ILE A 43 5.81 7.52 -2.35
C ILE A 43 4.77 6.78 -3.18
N PHE A 44 4.45 7.32 -4.36
CA PHE A 44 3.48 6.76 -5.29
C PHE A 44 4.10 6.27 -6.59
N ASP A 45 5.33 6.68 -6.91
CA ASP A 45 6.10 6.16 -8.03
C ASP A 45 7.61 6.10 -7.71
N ALA A 46 8.40 5.60 -8.66
CA ALA A 46 9.83 5.44 -8.46
C ALA A 46 10.58 6.79 -8.34
N ARG A 47 10.06 7.86 -8.93
CA ARG A 47 10.66 9.21 -8.84
C ARG A 47 10.54 9.75 -7.43
N ASP A 48 9.41 9.53 -6.76
CA ASP A 48 9.21 9.93 -5.37
C ASP A 48 10.24 9.26 -4.46
N ALA A 49 10.46 7.94 -4.65
CA ALA A 49 11.44 7.19 -3.89
C ALA A 49 12.87 7.70 -4.10
N LEU A 50 13.26 7.92 -5.35
CA LEU A 50 14.60 8.47 -5.68
C LEU A 50 14.77 9.88 -5.12
N ALA A 51 13.72 10.72 -5.20
CA ALA A 51 13.74 12.06 -4.65
C ALA A 51 13.90 12.05 -3.12
N MET A 52 13.19 11.15 -2.42
CA MET A 52 13.34 10.98 -0.97
C MET A 52 14.76 10.56 -0.61
N MET A 53 15.29 9.53 -1.27
CA MET A 53 16.66 9.07 -1.00
C MET A 53 17.71 10.16 -1.28
N ALA A 54 17.55 10.90 -2.37
CA ALA A 54 18.44 12.02 -2.71
C ALA A 54 18.38 13.17 -1.69
N ALA A 55 17.16 13.49 -1.19
CA ALA A 55 16.96 14.59 -0.25
C ALA A 55 17.40 14.25 1.18
N THR A 56 17.32 12.98 1.59
CA THR A 56 17.50 12.57 2.99
C THR A 56 18.74 11.73 3.22
N GLY A 57 19.33 11.14 2.18
CA GLY A 57 20.43 10.18 2.30
C GLY A 57 20.04 8.85 2.93
N CYS A 58 18.74 8.55 3.11
CA CYS A 58 18.28 7.28 3.66
C CYS A 58 18.72 6.09 2.78
N ASP A 59 18.82 4.91 3.38
CA ASP A 59 19.36 3.71 2.72
C ASP A 59 18.34 3.00 1.82
N GLY A 60 17.08 3.37 1.96
CA GLY A 60 15.97 2.80 1.21
C GLY A 60 14.64 3.46 1.59
N VAL A 61 13.55 2.92 1.05
CA VAL A 61 12.21 3.45 1.29
C VAL A 61 11.24 2.34 1.71
N VAL A 62 10.22 2.73 2.47
CA VAL A 62 9.05 1.88 2.79
C VAL A 62 7.83 2.45 2.09
N ILE A 63 7.10 1.60 1.39
CA ILE A 63 5.91 1.99 0.64
C ILE A 63 4.66 1.62 1.44
N GLY A 64 3.86 2.62 1.78
CA GLY A 64 2.53 2.44 2.38
C GLY A 64 1.44 2.44 1.31
N ARG A 65 0.64 3.50 1.28
CA ARG A 65 -0.52 3.64 0.38
C ARG A 65 -0.18 3.56 -1.12
N GLY A 66 1.06 3.87 -1.51
CA GLY A 66 1.48 3.85 -2.92
C GLY A 66 1.38 2.48 -3.60
N CYS A 67 1.50 1.37 -2.86
CA CYS A 67 1.39 0.03 -3.42
C CYS A 67 -0.04 -0.56 -3.40
N LEU A 68 -1.03 0.15 -2.84
CA LEU A 68 -2.41 -0.31 -2.82
C LEU A 68 -2.95 -0.49 -4.25
N GLY A 69 -3.31 -1.72 -4.61
CA GLY A 69 -3.71 -2.08 -5.97
C GLY A 69 -2.63 -1.90 -7.04
N ARG A 70 -1.37 -1.77 -6.65
CA ARG A 70 -0.20 -1.61 -7.54
C ARG A 70 1.01 -2.41 -7.06
N PRO A 71 0.93 -3.73 -6.89
CA PRO A 71 2.08 -4.50 -6.40
C PRO A 71 3.29 -4.45 -7.37
N TRP A 72 3.08 -4.19 -8.65
CA TRP A 72 4.15 -4.01 -9.65
C TRP A 72 5.02 -2.76 -9.38
N LEU A 73 4.59 -1.83 -8.52
CA LEU A 73 5.39 -0.69 -8.09
C LEU A 73 6.75 -1.13 -7.52
N PHE A 74 6.80 -2.26 -6.82
CA PHE A 74 8.08 -2.78 -6.31
C PHE A 74 9.06 -3.20 -7.41
N ALA A 75 8.55 -3.70 -8.55
CA ALA A 75 9.39 -3.98 -9.71
C ALA A 75 9.88 -2.68 -10.37
N GLU A 76 9.02 -1.66 -10.45
CA GLU A 76 9.42 -0.32 -10.93
C GLU A 76 10.53 0.29 -10.06
N LEU A 77 10.38 0.19 -8.72
CA LEU A 77 11.39 0.67 -7.77
C LEU A 77 12.71 -0.09 -7.92
N SER A 78 12.66 -1.42 -8.03
CA SER A 78 13.86 -2.25 -8.22
C SER A 78 14.59 -1.88 -9.50
N ALA A 79 13.88 -1.65 -10.60
CA ALA A 79 14.45 -1.19 -11.86
C ALA A 79 15.10 0.20 -11.70
N ALA A 80 14.40 1.15 -11.06
CA ALA A 80 14.90 2.49 -10.85
C ALA A 80 16.19 2.51 -10.00
N PHE A 81 16.23 1.72 -8.92
CA PHE A 81 17.40 1.64 -8.04
C PHE A 81 18.60 0.96 -8.70
N SER A 82 18.39 0.05 -9.64
CA SER A 82 19.45 -0.61 -10.41
C SER A 82 19.85 0.13 -11.70
N GLY A 83 19.16 1.24 -12.03
CA GLY A 83 19.34 1.94 -13.31
C GLY A 83 18.84 1.17 -14.52
N ALA A 84 18.01 0.15 -14.32
CA ALA A 84 17.38 -0.61 -15.39
C ALA A 84 16.15 0.13 -15.96
N THR A 85 15.76 -0.24 -17.18
CA THR A 85 14.52 0.26 -17.77
C THR A 85 13.32 -0.36 -17.05
N PRO A 86 12.35 0.45 -16.57
CA PRO A 86 11.12 -0.07 -15.99
C PRO A 86 10.34 -0.94 -16.98
N ALA A 87 9.68 -1.97 -16.48
CA ALA A 87 8.74 -2.76 -17.28
C ALA A 87 7.56 -1.88 -17.74
N THR A 88 6.95 -2.25 -18.87
CA THR A 88 5.70 -1.65 -19.31
C THR A 88 4.62 -1.83 -18.25
N PRO A 89 3.83 -0.79 -17.93
CA PRO A 89 2.71 -0.92 -17.01
C PRO A 89 1.72 -2.01 -17.47
N PRO A 90 1.09 -2.76 -16.53
CA PRO A 90 0.25 -3.91 -16.88
C PRO A 90 -1.04 -3.49 -17.59
N THR A 91 -1.51 -4.30 -18.53
CA THR A 91 -2.87 -4.19 -19.09
C THR A 91 -3.93 -4.55 -18.08
N LEU A 92 -5.21 -4.26 -18.36
CA LEU A 92 -6.31 -4.62 -17.47
C LEU A 92 -6.42 -6.16 -17.27
N GLY A 93 -6.12 -6.97 -18.29
CA GLY A 93 -6.08 -8.42 -18.17
C GLY A 93 -4.97 -8.92 -17.24
N GLU A 94 -3.79 -8.29 -17.29
CA GLU A 94 -2.70 -8.59 -16.35
C GLU A 94 -3.07 -8.17 -14.93
N VAL A 95 -3.72 -7.01 -14.77
CA VAL A 95 -4.25 -6.57 -13.46
C VAL A 95 -5.32 -7.53 -12.95
N ALA A 96 -6.24 -8.01 -13.80
CA ALA A 96 -7.24 -9.01 -13.41
C ALA A 96 -6.58 -10.32 -12.91
N SER A 97 -5.51 -10.78 -13.57
CA SER A 97 -4.74 -11.93 -13.13
C SER A 97 -4.09 -11.71 -11.75
N ILE A 98 -3.59 -10.51 -11.48
CA ILE A 98 -3.03 -10.13 -10.17
C ILE A 98 -4.13 -10.09 -9.10
N ILE A 99 -5.30 -9.54 -9.42
CA ILE A 99 -6.48 -9.52 -8.52
C ILE A 99 -6.86 -10.95 -8.14
N ARG A 100 -7.01 -11.83 -9.13
CA ARG A 100 -7.30 -13.25 -8.90
C ARG A 100 -6.28 -13.89 -7.95
N ARG A 101 -5.00 -13.73 -8.27
CA ARG A 101 -3.92 -14.28 -7.45
C ARG A 101 -3.95 -13.76 -6.02
N HIS A 102 -4.22 -12.48 -5.82
CA HIS A 102 -4.38 -11.90 -4.48
C HIS A 102 -5.56 -12.52 -3.74
N GLY A 103 -6.70 -12.69 -4.41
CA GLY A 103 -7.87 -13.37 -3.84
C GLY A 103 -7.57 -14.81 -3.41
N GLU A 104 -6.88 -15.58 -4.25
CA GLU A 104 -6.44 -16.94 -3.92
C GLU A 104 -5.54 -16.97 -2.67
N LEU A 105 -4.59 -16.03 -2.55
CA LEU A 105 -3.70 -15.95 -1.39
C LEU A 105 -4.46 -15.58 -0.11
N LEU A 106 -5.39 -14.64 -0.18
CA LEU A 106 -6.24 -14.28 0.96
C LEU A 106 -7.12 -15.44 1.39
N ALA A 107 -7.72 -16.17 0.43
CA ALA A 107 -8.54 -17.33 0.73
C ALA A 107 -7.73 -18.49 1.32
N ALA A 108 -6.53 -18.72 0.82
CA ALA A 108 -5.64 -19.74 1.37
C ALA A 108 -5.19 -19.43 2.80
N HIS A 109 -5.03 -18.15 3.13
CA HIS A 109 -4.56 -17.72 4.46
C HIS A 109 -5.69 -17.61 5.49
N PHE A 110 -6.83 -17.03 5.11
CA PHE A 110 -7.92 -16.70 6.03
C PHE A 110 -9.17 -17.59 5.89
N GLY A 111 -9.20 -18.50 4.89
CA GLY A 111 -10.42 -19.13 4.41
C GLY A 111 -11.16 -18.24 3.40
N GLU A 112 -11.95 -18.88 2.50
CA GLU A 112 -12.56 -18.20 1.36
C GLU A 112 -13.49 -17.05 1.76
N ASP A 113 -14.37 -17.28 2.76
CA ASP A 113 -15.35 -16.27 3.20
C ASP A 113 -14.68 -14.98 3.70
N LYS A 114 -13.68 -15.11 4.59
CA LYS A 114 -12.95 -13.95 5.10
C LYS A 114 -12.04 -13.35 4.04
N GLY A 115 -11.33 -14.18 3.27
CA GLY A 115 -10.46 -13.75 2.19
C GLY A 115 -11.19 -12.92 1.15
N MET A 116 -12.40 -13.32 0.74
CA MET A 116 -13.20 -12.55 -0.22
C MET A 116 -13.76 -11.27 0.38
N ARG A 117 -14.13 -11.25 1.65
CA ARG A 117 -14.51 -9.99 2.31
C ARG A 117 -13.37 -8.98 2.32
N ASP A 118 -12.16 -9.44 2.60
CA ASP A 118 -10.97 -8.57 2.58
C ASP A 118 -10.62 -8.14 1.15
N MET A 119 -10.81 -9.01 0.15
CA MET A 119 -10.54 -8.72 -1.25
C MET A 119 -11.39 -7.56 -1.80
N ARG A 120 -12.63 -7.38 -1.33
CA ARG A 120 -13.57 -6.35 -1.81
C ARG A 120 -12.98 -4.94 -1.80
N LYS A 121 -12.26 -4.56 -0.76
CA LYS A 121 -11.60 -3.24 -0.67
C LYS A 121 -10.43 -3.12 -1.66
N HIS A 122 -9.70 -4.20 -1.87
CA HIS A 122 -8.54 -4.19 -2.77
C HIS A 122 -8.93 -4.06 -4.23
N VAL A 123 -10.06 -4.65 -4.65
CA VAL A 123 -10.56 -4.55 -6.04
C VAL A 123 -10.72 -3.10 -6.47
N ALA A 124 -11.28 -2.24 -5.60
CA ALA A 124 -11.46 -0.83 -5.91
C ALA A 124 -10.11 -0.12 -6.19
N TRP A 125 -9.07 -0.48 -5.45
CA TRP A 125 -7.73 0.08 -5.67
C TRP A 125 -7.07 -0.43 -6.93
N TYR A 126 -7.21 -1.72 -7.25
CA TYR A 126 -6.69 -2.30 -8.49
C TYR A 126 -7.32 -1.69 -9.75
N LEU A 127 -8.63 -1.54 -9.74
CA LEU A 127 -9.38 -1.02 -10.88
C LEU A 127 -9.42 0.52 -10.96
N HIS A 128 -8.72 1.23 -10.05
CA HIS A 128 -8.68 2.69 -10.09
C HIS A 128 -8.19 3.19 -11.45
N GLY A 129 -8.97 4.10 -12.07
CA GLY A 129 -8.68 4.69 -13.38
C GLY A 129 -9.03 3.81 -14.59
N PHE A 130 -9.23 2.49 -14.43
CA PHE A 130 -9.63 1.62 -15.54
C PHE A 130 -11.12 1.73 -15.88
N PRO A 131 -11.51 1.52 -17.14
CA PRO A 131 -12.93 1.61 -17.59
C PRO A 131 -13.70 0.31 -17.33
N ALA A 132 -13.81 -0.12 -16.07
CA ALA A 132 -14.48 -1.38 -15.71
C ALA A 132 -16.01 -1.28 -15.56
N GLY A 133 -16.60 -0.10 -15.75
CA GLY A 133 -18.03 0.10 -15.59
C GLY A 133 -18.51 0.11 -14.12
N ALA A 134 -19.64 0.76 -13.86
CA ALA A 134 -20.14 0.92 -12.48
C ALA A 134 -20.77 -0.36 -11.92
N ASP A 135 -21.46 -1.13 -12.78
CA ASP A 135 -22.17 -2.34 -12.35
C ASP A 135 -21.18 -3.46 -12.00
N LEU A 136 -20.16 -3.69 -12.84
CA LEU A 136 -19.13 -4.66 -12.56
C LEU A 136 -18.33 -4.31 -11.29
N ARG A 137 -18.01 -3.03 -11.09
CA ARG A 137 -17.39 -2.56 -9.83
C ARG A 137 -18.24 -2.85 -8.61
N ARG A 138 -19.56 -2.66 -8.73
CA ARG A 138 -20.50 -2.95 -7.64
C ARG A 138 -20.56 -4.44 -7.34
N SER A 139 -20.61 -5.29 -8.36
CA SER A 139 -20.59 -6.76 -8.21
C SER A 139 -19.29 -7.22 -7.55
N LEU A 140 -18.15 -6.77 -8.02
CA LEU A 140 -16.85 -7.07 -7.44
C LEU A 140 -16.70 -6.63 -5.98
N ALA A 141 -17.33 -5.50 -5.60
CA ALA A 141 -17.36 -5.04 -4.20
C ALA A 141 -18.22 -5.91 -3.27
N LEU A 142 -18.98 -6.86 -3.82
CA LEU A 142 -19.85 -7.77 -3.07
C LEU A 142 -19.46 -9.24 -3.21
N VAL A 143 -18.39 -9.54 -3.94
CA VAL A 143 -17.90 -10.90 -4.24
C VAL A 143 -17.76 -11.75 -2.97
N LYS A 144 -18.12 -13.03 -3.06
CA LYS A 144 -18.15 -13.96 -1.92
C LYS A 144 -17.25 -15.18 -2.10
N THR A 145 -16.98 -15.57 -3.35
CA THR A 145 -16.17 -16.75 -3.67
C THR A 145 -15.11 -16.43 -4.72
N ILE A 146 -14.08 -17.26 -4.81
CA ILE A 146 -13.05 -17.14 -5.85
C ILE A 146 -13.68 -17.37 -7.23
N LEU A 147 -14.61 -18.30 -7.35
CA LEU A 147 -15.30 -18.58 -8.61
C LEU A 147 -16.07 -17.34 -9.09
N GLU A 148 -16.85 -16.71 -8.22
CA GLU A 148 -17.56 -15.48 -8.53
C GLU A 148 -16.59 -14.33 -8.90
N LEU A 149 -15.46 -14.23 -8.20
CA LEU A 149 -14.41 -13.26 -8.55
C LEU A 149 -13.87 -13.51 -9.96
N ASP A 150 -13.61 -14.77 -10.31
CA ASP A 150 -13.07 -15.17 -11.60
C ASP A 150 -14.05 -14.90 -12.74
N ASP A 151 -15.31 -15.23 -12.56
CA ASP A 151 -16.39 -14.96 -13.52
C ASP A 151 -16.52 -13.44 -13.80
N LEU A 152 -16.54 -12.62 -12.74
CA LEU A 152 -16.62 -11.17 -12.86
C LEU A 152 -15.38 -10.54 -13.49
N LEU A 153 -14.18 -11.06 -13.18
CA LEU A 153 -12.95 -10.59 -13.82
C LEU A 153 -12.90 -10.95 -15.31
N GLY A 154 -13.55 -12.06 -15.71
CA GLY A 154 -13.70 -12.47 -17.11
C GLY A 154 -14.55 -11.53 -17.97
N GLU A 155 -15.35 -10.63 -17.36
CA GLU A 155 -16.12 -9.60 -18.08
C GLU A 155 -15.26 -8.38 -18.47
N LEU A 156 -14.02 -8.26 -17.94
CA LEU A 156 -13.14 -7.14 -18.25
C LEU A 156 -12.51 -7.30 -19.64
N ASP A 157 -12.36 -6.19 -20.35
CA ASP A 157 -11.59 -6.14 -21.59
C ASP A 157 -10.09 -6.21 -21.26
N ALA A 158 -9.49 -7.37 -21.49
CA ALA A 158 -8.11 -7.66 -21.13
C ALA A 158 -7.07 -6.79 -21.86
N ASP A 159 -7.41 -6.29 -23.05
CA ASP A 159 -6.49 -5.53 -23.91
C ASP A 159 -6.42 -4.03 -23.57
N VAL A 160 -7.23 -3.57 -22.62
CA VAL A 160 -7.19 -2.17 -22.18
C VAL A 160 -5.81 -1.85 -21.60
N PRO A 161 -5.06 -0.90 -22.18
CA PRO A 161 -3.76 -0.51 -21.67
C PRO A 161 -3.89 0.25 -20.35
N PHE A 162 -2.79 0.32 -19.59
CA PHE A 162 -2.74 1.06 -18.33
C PHE A 162 -3.09 2.54 -18.54
N PRO A 163 -4.18 3.06 -17.98
CA PRO A 163 -4.60 4.44 -18.21
C PRO A 163 -3.83 5.42 -17.32
N ALA A 164 -3.55 6.61 -17.82
CA ALA A 164 -2.90 7.66 -17.04
C ALA A 164 -3.67 8.00 -15.75
N ALA A 165 -5.00 7.90 -15.76
CA ALA A 165 -5.86 8.10 -14.59
C ALA A 165 -5.66 7.03 -13.50
N ALA A 166 -5.00 5.90 -13.80
CA ALA A 166 -4.63 4.88 -12.83
C ALA A 166 -3.37 5.25 -12.04
N ASN A 167 -2.67 6.30 -12.39
CA ASN A 167 -1.56 6.83 -11.60
C ASN A 167 -2.08 7.69 -10.43
N GLY A 168 -1.21 7.89 -9.45
CA GLY A 168 -1.47 8.78 -8.32
C GLY A 168 -1.97 8.08 -7.06
N PRO A 169 -2.35 8.87 -6.06
CA PRO A 169 -2.68 8.38 -4.73
C PRO A 169 -3.88 7.44 -4.70
N ARG A 170 -3.80 6.43 -3.85
CA ARG A 170 -4.85 5.47 -3.53
C ARG A 170 -5.05 5.39 -2.03
N GLY A 171 -6.14 4.76 -1.61
CA GLY A 171 -6.49 4.68 -0.21
C GLY A 171 -7.14 5.95 0.30
N ARG A 172 -7.20 6.09 1.61
CA ARG A 172 -7.83 7.25 2.25
C ARG A 172 -6.96 8.49 2.06
N GLN A 173 -7.57 9.54 1.50
CA GLN A 173 -7.01 10.88 1.42
C GLN A 173 -7.61 11.72 2.55
N GLY A 174 -6.81 12.55 3.21
CA GLY A 174 -7.25 13.48 4.26
C GLY A 174 -6.73 13.15 5.67
N SER A 175 -7.21 13.91 6.68
CA SER A 175 -6.77 13.79 8.07
C SER A 175 -6.86 12.36 8.61
N ALA A 176 -5.91 11.98 9.44
CA ALA A 176 -5.94 10.72 10.18
C ALA A 176 -7.29 10.54 10.88
N ALA A 177 -7.81 9.31 10.90
CA ALA A 177 -8.95 9.02 11.74
C ALA A 177 -8.59 9.30 13.19
N SER A 178 -9.53 9.84 13.95
CA SER A 178 -9.37 9.91 15.40
C SER A 178 -9.11 8.49 15.91
N VAL A 179 -7.95 8.30 16.51
CA VAL A 179 -7.60 7.04 17.17
C VAL A 179 -8.20 7.08 18.56
N SER A 180 -9.13 6.18 18.85
CA SER A 180 -9.58 5.93 20.21
C SER A 180 -8.63 4.91 20.82
N LEU A 181 -7.82 5.35 21.76
CA LEU A 181 -6.99 4.44 22.56
C LEU A 181 -7.87 3.77 23.63
N PRO A 182 -7.58 2.52 24.00
CA PRO A 182 -8.18 1.91 25.19
C PRO A 182 -7.95 2.76 26.41
N GLU A 183 -8.87 2.69 27.37
CA GLU A 183 -8.73 3.38 28.65
C GLU A 183 -7.43 2.96 29.35
N ASN A 184 -6.68 3.94 29.86
CA ASN A 184 -5.39 3.78 30.53
C ASN A 184 -4.24 3.26 29.64
N TRP A 185 -4.39 3.20 28.31
CA TRP A 185 -3.34 2.73 27.40
C TRP A 185 -2.00 3.47 27.53
N LEU A 186 -2.05 4.75 27.89
CA LEU A 186 -0.86 5.61 28.01
C LEU A 186 -0.32 5.72 29.45
N ASP A 187 -0.96 5.07 30.44
CA ASP A 187 -0.57 5.18 31.83
C ASP A 187 0.71 4.39 32.15
N ASP A 188 0.93 3.29 31.45
CA ASP A 188 2.16 2.50 31.54
C ASP A 188 2.67 2.19 30.11
N PRO A 189 3.66 2.93 29.62
CA PRO A 189 4.22 2.72 28.28
C PRO A 189 5.00 1.39 28.14
N ASP A 190 5.36 0.75 29.25
CA ASP A 190 6.07 -0.52 29.26
C ASP A 190 5.10 -1.74 29.38
N ASP A 191 3.79 -1.49 29.55
CA ASP A 191 2.80 -2.56 29.54
C ASP A 191 2.63 -3.14 28.13
N CYS A 192 3.09 -4.37 27.94
CA CYS A 192 2.99 -5.12 26.68
C CYS A 192 1.75 -6.01 26.60
N VAL A 193 0.82 -5.92 27.57
CA VAL A 193 -0.41 -6.72 27.55
C VAL A 193 -1.35 -6.18 26.47
N VAL A 194 -1.68 -7.03 25.49
CA VAL A 194 -2.62 -6.65 24.43
C VAL A 194 -4.03 -6.52 25.03
N PRO A 195 -4.70 -5.36 24.91
CA PRO A 195 -6.05 -5.17 25.44
C PRO A 195 -7.04 -6.18 24.86
N VAL A 196 -7.97 -6.62 25.67
CA VAL A 196 -9.05 -7.54 25.25
C VAL A 196 -9.86 -6.88 24.13
N GLY A 197 -9.96 -7.57 22.99
CA GLY A 197 -10.68 -7.07 21.82
C GLY A 197 -9.86 -6.21 20.85
N ALA A 198 -8.56 -6.01 21.08
CA ALA A 198 -7.69 -5.26 20.18
C ALA A 198 -7.58 -5.89 18.79
N ASP A 199 -7.71 -7.21 18.70
CA ASP A 199 -7.72 -8.00 17.46
C ASP A 199 -8.98 -7.79 16.60
N VAL A 200 -10.08 -7.34 17.20
CA VAL A 200 -11.37 -7.09 16.51
C VAL A 200 -11.43 -5.70 15.88
N MET A 201 -10.64 -4.75 16.37
CA MET A 201 -10.73 -3.32 16.02
C MET A 201 -9.89 -2.90 14.83
N HIS A 202 -9.00 -3.73 14.32
CA HIS A 202 -8.03 -3.34 13.29
C HIS A 202 -8.12 -4.17 12.02
N SER A 203 -9.10 -3.89 11.20
CA SER A 203 -8.87 -3.91 9.76
C SER A 203 -8.22 -2.58 9.41
N GLY A 204 -6.90 -2.54 9.29
CA GLY A 204 -6.15 -1.36 8.86
C GLY A 204 -6.77 -0.76 7.60
N GLY A 205 -7.16 0.49 7.71
CA GLY A 205 -8.04 1.22 6.85
C GLY A 205 -7.54 1.64 5.51
#